data_47eb964f6fc7649437b09a69e577ceb7
#
_entry.id   47eb964f6fc7649437b09a69e577ceb7
#
_cell.length_a   1.000
_cell.length_b   1.000
_cell.length_c   1.000
_cell.angle_alpha   90.00
_cell.angle_beta   90.00
_cell.angle_gamma   90.00
#
_symmetry.space_group_name_H-M   'P 1'
#
loop_
_entity.id
_entity.type
_entity.pdbx_description
1 polymer ?
#
loop_
_entity_poly.entity_id
_entity_poly.type
_entity_poly.pdbx_seq_one_letter_code
_entity_poly.pdbx_strand_id
1 'polypeptide(L)'
;IGKVWNAYKRVAEGKELVVIEGTGHAAEGAVFGLSNALLAKVCEAKVLLVTAGGIGQPVDDVLLNSAYYQREGVEVLGVIVNKVRPNEMQAVEETTRRILEERGIRFFGAIPQVPELEQFTMLQVLEELGGEVLHGEGRLSNRVGRIMVGAMTAHNAIEHFHDQEVLLVVPGDRDD
;
A
#
# COMPACT_ATOMS: atom_id res chain seq x y z
N ILE A 1 -3.80 -24.98 -2.85
CA ILE A 1 -2.64 -24.78 -3.76
C ILE A 1 -3.07 -24.98 -5.21
N GLY A 2 -3.73 -26.10 -5.61
CA GLY A 2 -4.10 -26.36 -7.00
C GLY A 2 -4.95 -25.28 -7.68
N LYS A 3 -5.92 -24.69 -6.98
CA LYS A 3 -6.73 -23.58 -7.51
C LYS A 3 -5.87 -22.33 -7.79
N VAL A 4 -4.93 -22.00 -6.90
CA VAL A 4 -4.02 -20.86 -7.07
C VAL A 4 -3.09 -21.09 -8.24
N TRP A 5 -2.49 -22.27 -8.35
CA TRP A 5 -1.64 -22.63 -9.46
C TRP A 5 -2.35 -22.57 -10.82
N ASN A 6 -3.60 -23.06 -10.90
CA ASN A 6 -4.39 -22.97 -12.12
C ASN A 6 -4.76 -21.52 -12.49
N ALA A 7 -5.04 -20.67 -11.49
CA ALA A 7 -5.29 -19.25 -11.71
C ALA A 7 -4.02 -18.55 -12.23
N TYR A 8 -2.88 -18.81 -11.58
CA TYR A 8 -1.59 -18.27 -12.00
C TYR A 8 -1.27 -18.64 -13.45
N LYS A 9 -1.38 -19.91 -13.84
CA LYS A 9 -1.11 -20.35 -15.21
C LYS A 9 -1.96 -19.61 -16.25
N ARG A 10 -3.23 -19.39 -15.98
CA ARG A 10 -4.12 -18.63 -16.88
C ARG A 10 -3.71 -17.17 -17.02
N VAL A 11 -3.29 -16.53 -15.91
CA VAL A 11 -2.82 -15.14 -15.94
C VAL A 11 -1.47 -15.01 -16.63
N ALA A 12 -0.59 -16.02 -16.46
CA ALA A 12 0.75 -16.03 -17.01
C ALA A 12 0.80 -16.35 -18.51
N GLU A 13 -0.26 -16.93 -19.08
CA GLU A 13 -0.30 -17.32 -20.47
C GLU A 13 -0.04 -16.14 -21.41
N GLY A 14 0.98 -16.26 -22.27
CA GLY A 14 1.39 -15.22 -23.21
C GLY A 14 2.01 -13.97 -22.57
N LYS A 15 2.41 -14.02 -21.31
CA LYS A 15 3.07 -12.92 -20.62
C LYS A 15 4.57 -13.17 -20.45
N GLU A 16 5.37 -12.17 -20.72
CA GLU A 16 6.82 -12.21 -20.48
C GLU A 16 7.17 -12.07 -19.00
N LEU A 17 6.32 -11.37 -18.24
CA LEU A 17 6.49 -11.13 -16.81
C LEU A 17 5.13 -11.13 -16.11
N VAL A 18 5.09 -11.76 -14.95
CA VAL A 18 3.93 -11.68 -14.03
C VAL A 18 4.41 -11.14 -12.71
N VAL A 19 3.75 -10.08 -12.24
CA VAL A 19 3.95 -9.52 -10.89
C VAL A 19 2.82 -10.01 -10.02
N ILE A 20 3.17 -10.64 -8.88
CA ILE A 20 2.23 -11.17 -7.90
C ILE A 20 2.33 -10.31 -6.65
N GLU A 21 1.25 -9.67 -6.26
CA GLU A 21 1.16 -8.99 -4.98
C GLU A 21 0.78 -9.98 -3.89
N GLY A 22 1.62 -10.06 -2.86
CA GLY A 22 1.33 -10.82 -1.64
C GLY A 22 0.55 -9.98 -0.62
N THR A 23 -0.07 -10.64 0.35
CA THR A 23 -0.77 -9.99 1.46
C THR A 23 0.11 -9.97 2.71
N GLY A 24 0.29 -8.80 3.36
CA GLY A 24 1.00 -8.67 4.64
C GLY A 24 2.45 -9.21 4.60
N HIS A 25 2.76 -10.20 5.42
CA HIS A 25 4.12 -10.73 5.60
C HIS A 25 4.33 -12.14 5.04
N ALA A 26 5.58 -12.62 5.00
CA ALA A 26 5.96 -13.90 4.39
C ALA A 26 5.16 -15.12 4.88
N ALA A 27 4.80 -15.13 6.17
CA ALA A 27 4.06 -16.25 6.78
C ALA A 27 2.54 -16.07 6.73
N GLU A 28 2.02 -14.94 6.22
CA GLU A 28 0.58 -14.71 6.16
C GLU A 28 -0.12 -15.78 5.31
N GLY A 29 -1.23 -16.29 5.84
CA GLY A 29 -1.93 -17.45 5.26
C GLY A 29 -1.39 -18.81 5.69
N ALA A 30 -0.32 -18.88 6.50
CA ALA A 30 0.26 -20.15 6.95
C ALA A 30 -0.74 -21.04 7.70
N VAL A 31 -1.67 -20.45 8.46
CA VAL A 31 -2.73 -21.17 9.17
C VAL A 31 -3.61 -22.00 8.22
N PHE A 32 -3.73 -21.59 6.98
CA PHE A 32 -4.47 -22.28 5.93
C PHE A 32 -3.57 -23.08 4.99
N GLY A 33 -2.27 -23.19 5.26
CA GLY A 33 -1.28 -23.80 4.38
C GLY A 33 -1.07 -23.05 3.05
N LEU A 34 -1.25 -21.74 3.05
CA LEU A 34 -1.17 -20.85 1.88
C LEU A 34 -0.35 -19.59 2.18
N SER A 35 0.78 -19.76 2.88
CA SER A 35 1.65 -18.61 3.16
C SER A 35 2.18 -17.97 1.86
N ASN A 36 2.46 -16.66 1.89
CA ASN A 36 3.09 -15.96 0.78
C ASN A 36 4.38 -16.65 0.33
N ALA A 37 5.17 -17.17 1.27
CA ALA A 37 6.39 -17.89 0.94
C ALA A 37 6.11 -19.21 0.20
N LEU A 38 5.09 -19.97 0.64
CA LEU A 38 4.69 -21.18 -0.07
C LEU A 38 4.13 -20.87 -1.46
N LEU A 39 3.34 -19.81 -1.60
CA LEU A 39 2.82 -19.38 -2.90
C LEU A 39 3.94 -18.95 -3.84
N ALA A 40 4.92 -18.20 -3.36
CA ALA A 40 6.10 -17.83 -4.14
C ALA A 40 6.86 -19.09 -4.62
N LYS A 41 7.06 -20.07 -3.73
CA LYS A 41 7.67 -21.34 -4.06
C LYS A 41 6.92 -22.12 -5.15
N VAL A 42 5.60 -22.23 -5.00
CA VAL A 42 4.73 -22.94 -5.97
C VAL A 42 4.72 -22.26 -7.32
N CYS A 43 4.77 -20.93 -7.36
CA CYS A 43 4.83 -20.15 -8.60
C CYS A 43 6.26 -20.00 -9.15
N GLU A 44 7.26 -20.60 -8.51
CA GLU A 44 8.68 -20.44 -8.85
C GLU A 44 9.09 -18.95 -8.94
N ALA A 45 8.43 -18.13 -8.12
CA ALA A 45 8.63 -16.69 -8.12
C ALA A 45 9.81 -16.28 -7.24
N LYS A 46 10.54 -15.28 -7.68
CA LYS A 46 11.51 -14.56 -6.85
C LYS A 46 10.79 -13.44 -6.11
N VAL A 47 11.27 -13.08 -4.92
CA VAL A 47 10.61 -12.13 -4.04
C VAL A 47 11.35 -10.81 -4.01
N LEU A 48 10.62 -9.72 -4.20
CA LEU A 48 11.05 -8.37 -3.88
C LEU A 48 10.30 -7.93 -2.62
N LEU A 49 11.03 -7.64 -1.55
CA LEU A 49 10.44 -7.13 -0.31
C LEU A 49 10.21 -5.63 -0.41
N VAL A 50 9.02 -5.19 -0.07
CA VAL A 50 8.69 -3.77 0.04
C VAL A 50 8.24 -3.52 1.48
N THR A 51 8.99 -2.67 2.19
CA THR A 51 8.66 -2.25 3.56
C THR A 51 8.38 -0.76 3.61
N ALA A 52 7.69 -0.29 4.65
CA ALA A 52 7.31 1.12 4.77
C ALA A 52 8.18 1.86 5.76
N GLY A 53 8.61 3.04 5.36
CA GLY A 53 9.22 4.17 6.08
C GLY A 53 10.20 3.93 7.22
N GLY A 54 11.10 4.81 7.49
CA GLY A 54 11.87 4.90 8.71
C GLY A 54 13.09 3.94 8.86
N ILE A 55 13.81 4.12 9.97
CA ILE A 55 14.96 3.31 10.40
C ILE A 55 14.51 2.46 11.60
N GLY A 56 14.99 1.21 11.69
CA GLY A 56 14.70 0.28 12.79
C GLY A 56 13.67 -0.76 12.40
N GLN A 57 12.41 -0.64 12.81
CA GLN A 57 11.38 -1.64 12.55
C GLN A 57 11.32 -2.14 11.10
N PRO A 58 11.43 -1.31 10.05
CA PRO A 58 11.44 -1.79 8.67
C PRO A 58 12.58 -2.76 8.36
N VAL A 59 13.74 -2.57 8.97
CA VAL A 59 14.89 -3.48 8.82
C VAL A 59 14.61 -4.81 9.52
N ASP A 60 14.07 -4.76 10.74
CA ASP A 60 13.70 -5.96 11.50
C ASP A 60 12.66 -6.79 10.75
N ASP A 61 11.63 -6.15 10.19
CA ASP A 61 10.61 -6.79 9.36
C ASP A 61 11.21 -7.46 8.12
N VAL A 62 12.16 -6.80 7.47
CA VAL A 62 12.89 -7.36 6.33
C VAL A 62 13.67 -8.61 6.72
N LEU A 63 14.38 -8.57 7.84
CA LEU A 63 15.18 -9.71 8.30
C LEU A 63 14.29 -10.91 8.64
N LEU A 64 13.17 -10.70 9.34
CA LEU A 64 12.20 -11.75 9.65
C LEU A 64 11.59 -12.38 8.40
N ASN A 65 11.13 -11.54 7.47
CA ASN A 65 10.53 -12.01 6.23
C ASN A 65 11.54 -12.73 5.34
N SER A 66 12.76 -12.20 5.22
CA SER A 66 13.84 -12.84 4.45
C SER A 66 14.18 -14.23 4.99
N ALA A 67 14.29 -14.37 6.31
CA ALA A 67 14.57 -15.65 6.94
C ALA A 67 13.46 -16.68 6.67
N TYR A 68 12.19 -16.23 6.66
CA TYR A 68 11.07 -17.13 6.36
C TYR A 68 11.06 -17.57 4.89
N TYR A 69 11.31 -16.67 3.92
CA TYR A 69 11.45 -17.02 2.51
C TYR A 69 12.60 -17.96 2.27
N GLN A 70 13.77 -17.71 2.87
CA GLN A 70 14.95 -18.58 2.78
C GLN A 70 14.67 -19.98 3.32
N ARG A 71 13.98 -20.10 4.45
CA ARG A 71 13.54 -21.39 5.01
C ARG A 71 12.69 -22.18 4.02
N GLU A 72 11.81 -21.53 3.27
CA GLU A 72 10.97 -22.18 2.24
C GLU A 72 11.73 -22.43 0.91
N GLY A 73 12.98 -22.00 0.82
CA GLY A 73 13.82 -22.14 -0.39
C GLY A 73 13.48 -21.16 -1.50
N VAL A 74 12.92 -19.98 -1.12
CA VAL A 74 12.55 -18.92 -2.06
C VAL A 74 13.64 -17.85 -2.07
N GLU A 75 14.06 -17.45 -3.26
CA GLU A 75 15.06 -16.39 -3.46
C GLU A 75 14.45 -15.01 -3.20
N VAL A 76 15.07 -14.25 -2.29
CA VAL A 76 14.78 -12.82 -2.09
C VAL A 76 15.75 -12.01 -2.95
N LEU A 77 15.25 -11.30 -3.95
CA LEU A 77 16.03 -10.47 -4.87
C LEU A 77 16.65 -9.26 -4.14
N GLY A 78 15.92 -8.72 -3.19
CA GLY A 78 16.32 -7.56 -2.40
C GLY A 78 15.12 -6.81 -1.84
N VAL A 79 15.38 -5.56 -1.44
CA VAL A 79 14.46 -4.73 -0.64
C VAL A 79 14.30 -3.34 -1.24
N ILE A 80 13.08 -2.82 -1.21
CA ILE A 80 12.75 -1.41 -1.40
C ILE A 80 12.10 -0.90 -0.12
N VAL A 81 12.53 0.27 0.36
CA VAL A 81 11.85 0.99 1.45
C VAL A 81 10.95 2.05 0.83
N ASN A 82 9.64 1.91 1.02
CA ASN A 82 8.63 2.82 0.46
C ASN A 82 8.13 3.81 1.53
N LYS A 83 7.50 4.89 1.10
CA LYS A 83 6.87 5.91 1.96
C LYS A 83 7.83 6.53 2.97
N VAL A 84 9.07 6.77 2.57
CA VAL A 84 10.06 7.45 3.41
C VAL A 84 9.77 8.94 3.44
N ARG A 85 9.75 9.55 4.62
CA ARG A 85 9.60 11.01 4.72
C ARG A 85 10.75 11.71 3.99
N PRO A 86 10.47 12.76 3.18
CA PRO A 86 11.50 13.41 2.36
C PRO A 86 12.72 13.88 3.15
N ASN A 87 12.53 14.36 4.37
CA ASN A 87 13.60 14.81 5.25
C ASN A 87 14.44 13.67 5.86
N GLU A 88 14.00 12.42 5.75
CA GLU A 88 14.69 11.24 6.28
C GLU A 88 15.34 10.39 5.17
N MET A 89 15.11 10.71 3.90
CA MET A 89 15.53 9.90 2.75
C MET A 89 17.01 9.50 2.82
N GLN A 90 17.91 10.47 2.99
CA GLN A 90 19.34 10.20 3.01
C GLN A 90 19.72 9.26 4.16
N ALA A 91 19.25 9.55 5.37
CA ALA A 91 19.56 8.75 6.56
C ALA A 91 19.03 7.31 6.44
N VAL A 92 17.81 7.16 5.89
CA VAL A 92 17.20 5.84 5.64
C VAL A 92 18.00 5.07 4.59
N GLU A 93 18.36 5.70 3.47
CA GLU A 93 19.12 5.02 2.41
C GLU A 93 20.50 4.56 2.91
N GLU A 94 21.27 5.44 3.55
CA GLU A 94 22.61 5.12 4.02
C GLU A 94 22.58 4.02 5.10
N THR A 95 21.69 4.17 6.08
CA THR A 95 21.62 3.24 7.20
C THR A 95 21.08 1.87 6.77
N THR A 96 20.00 1.86 6.00
CA THR A 96 19.36 0.61 5.54
C THR A 96 20.29 -0.16 4.61
N ARG A 97 20.93 0.54 3.66
CA ARG A 97 21.91 -0.06 2.74
C ARG A 97 23.00 -0.78 3.53
N ARG A 98 23.67 -0.08 4.42
CA ARG A 98 24.75 -0.66 5.23
C ARG A 98 24.30 -1.89 6.00
N ILE A 99 23.17 -1.80 6.72
CA ILE A 99 22.68 -2.89 7.56
C ILE A 99 22.28 -4.13 6.75
N LEU A 100 21.62 -3.95 5.60
CA LEU A 100 21.16 -5.04 4.77
C LEU A 100 22.30 -5.69 3.97
N GLU A 101 23.21 -4.89 3.41
CA GLU A 101 24.36 -5.40 2.64
C GLU A 101 25.33 -6.18 3.54
N GLU A 102 25.56 -5.76 4.80
CA GLU A 102 26.32 -6.53 5.79
C GLU A 102 25.73 -7.93 6.04
N ARG A 103 24.44 -8.13 5.73
CA ARG A 103 23.70 -9.41 5.87
C ARG A 103 23.46 -10.12 4.55
N GLY A 104 24.09 -9.66 3.47
CA GLY A 104 23.94 -10.24 2.14
C GLY A 104 22.58 -10.00 1.48
N ILE A 105 21.79 -9.02 1.98
CA ILE A 105 20.49 -8.64 1.41
C ILE A 105 20.68 -7.40 0.55
N ARG A 106 20.32 -7.49 -0.72
CA ARG A 106 20.45 -6.38 -1.65
C ARG A 106 19.42 -5.28 -1.35
N PHE A 107 19.88 -4.04 -1.24
CA PHE A 107 19.02 -2.88 -1.12
C PHE A 107 18.91 -2.15 -2.47
N PHE A 108 17.70 -2.05 -3.02
CA PHE A 108 17.46 -1.41 -4.31
C PHE A 108 17.32 0.11 -4.20
N GLY A 109 16.82 0.60 -3.06
CA GLY A 109 16.64 2.03 -2.82
C GLY A 109 15.42 2.34 -1.96
N ALA A 110 15.19 3.64 -1.75
CA ALA A 110 14.04 4.17 -1.04
C ALA A 110 13.14 4.99 -1.98
N ILE A 111 11.84 4.98 -1.71
CA ILE A 111 10.83 5.76 -2.43
C ILE A 111 10.23 6.74 -1.44
N PRO A 112 10.18 8.06 -1.75
CA PRO A 112 9.62 9.04 -0.85
C PRO A 112 8.10 8.86 -0.68
N GLN A 113 7.60 9.28 0.46
CA GLN A 113 6.17 9.43 0.69
C GLN A 113 5.64 10.55 -0.20
N VAL A 114 4.57 10.26 -0.92
CA VAL A 114 3.85 11.20 -1.79
C VAL A 114 2.42 11.29 -1.26
N PRO A 115 2.08 12.34 -0.49
CA PRO A 115 0.77 12.46 0.17
C PRO A 115 -0.40 12.37 -0.80
N GLU A 116 -0.22 12.86 -2.01
CA GLU A 116 -1.25 12.86 -3.06
C GLU A 116 -1.66 11.44 -3.49
N LEU A 117 -0.78 10.47 -3.34
CA LEU A 117 -1.09 9.06 -3.66
C LEU A 117 -1.93 8.37 -2.56
N GLU A 118 -2.03 8.97 -1.39
CA GLU A 118 -2.83 8.45 -0.27
C GLU A 118 -4.25 9.03 -0.27
N GLN A 119 -4.50 10.06 -1.07
CA GLN A 119 -5.81 10.69 -1.22
C GLN A 119 -6.70 9.85 -2.13
N PHE A 120 -7.93 9.63 -1.71
CA PHE A 120 -8.96 9.02 -2.56
C PHE A 120 -9.72 10.09 -3.37
N THR A 121 -10.39 9.66 -4.42
CA THR A 121 -11.21 10.52 -5.27
C THR A 121 -12.67 10.47 -4.86
N MET A 122 -13.46 11.49 -5.26
CA MET A 122 -14.90 11.47 -5.08
C MET A 122 -15.56 10.29 -5.80
N LEU A 123 -14.99 9.82 -6.90
CA LEU A 123 -15.46 8.61 -7.60
C LEU A 123 -15.34 7.37 -6.71
N GLN A 124 -14.21 7.19 -6.05
CA GLN A 124 -14.01 6.07 -5.11
C GLN A 124 -14.99 6.15 -3.93
N VAL A 125 -15.25 7.36 -3.41
CA VAL A 125 -16.27 7.55 -2.36
C VAL A 125 -17.65 7.12 -2.85
N LEU A 126 -18.01 7.53 -4.07
CA LEU A 126 -19.28 7.17 -4.68
C LEU A 126 -19.45 5.64 -4.86
N GLU A 127 -18.41 4.99 -5.38
CA GLU A 127 -18.39 3.54 -5.62
C GLU A 127 -18.51 2.74 -4.32
N GLU A 128 -17.77 3.14 -3.28
CA GLU A 128 -17.79 2.44 -1.99
C GLU A 128 -19.10 2.64 -1.21
N LEU A 129 -19.68 3.83 -1.27
CA LEU A 129 -20.93 4.14 -0.54
C LEU A 129 -22.19 3.77 -1.32
N GLY A 130 -22.09 3.56 -2.63
CA GLY A 130 -23.25 3.28 -3.48
C GLY A 130 -24.25 4.43 -3.54
N GLY A 131 -23.76 5.66 -3.46
CA GLY A 131 -24.55 6.87 -3.43
C GLY A 131 -25.05 7.32 -4.82
N GLU A 132 -25.72 8.48 -4.86
CA GLU A 132 -26.19 9.13 -6.08
C GLU A 132 -25.51 10.50 -6.22
N VAL A 133 -25.13 10.86 -7.45
CA VAL A 133 -24.52 12.17 -7.74
C VAL A 133 -25.64 13.17 -8.02
N LEU A 134 -25.91 14.05 -7.09
CA LEU A 134 -26.91 15.10 -7.24
C LEU A 134 -26.39 16.27 -8.08
N HIS A 135 -25.10 16.56 -8.01
CA HIS A 135 -24.47 17.65 -8.75
C HIS A 135 -22.96 17.42 -8.91
N GLY A 136 -22.37 17.98 -9.98
CA GLY A 136 -20.91 17.98 -10.16
C GLY A 136 -20.33 16.69 -10.76
N GLU A 137 -21.06 15.95 -11.60
CA GLU A 137 -20.61 14.70 -12.27
C GLU A 137 -19.21 14.83 -12.90
N GLY A 138 -18.90 15.98 -13.52
CA GLY A 138 -17.58 16.22 -14.13
C GLY A 138 -16.43 16.41 -13.16
N ARG A 139 -16.67 16.35 -11.84
CA ARG A 139 -15.66 16.57 -10.78
C ARG A 139 -15.40 15.34 -9.91
N LEU A 140 -15.88 14.19 -10.31
CA LEU A 140 -15.67 12.94 -9.56
C LEU A 140 -14.19 12.51 -9.45
N SER A 141 -13.34 13.04 -10.33
CA SER A 141 -11.88 12.87 -10.26
C SER A 141 -11.19 13.74 -9.19
N ASN A 142 -11.92 14.68 -8.57
CA ASN A 142 -11.34 15.51 -7.51
C ASN A 142 -10.88 14.64 -6.34
N ARG A 143 -9.69 14.95 -5.83
CA ARG A 143 -9.12 14.26 -4.68
C ARG A 143 -9.68 14.82 -3.39
N VAL A 144 -9.73 13.98 -2.38
CA VAL A 144 -10.14 14.35 -1.02
C VAL A 144 -8.91 14.38 -0.13
N GLY A 145 -8.48 15.58 0.24
CA GLY A 145 -7.35 15.79 1.15
C GLY A 145 -7.74 15.67 2.63
N ARG A 146 -8.98 16.02 2.97
CA ARG A 146 -9.48 16.01 4.34
C ARG A 146 -10.97 15.68 4.40
N ILE A 147 -11.37 14.94 5.42
CA ILE A 147 -12.78 14.68 5.73
C ILE A 147 -13.20 15.53 6.93
N MET A 148 -14.32 16.19 6.81
CA MET A 148 -14.97 16.93 7.91
C MET A 148 -16.41 16.47 8.07
N VAL A 149 -16.88 16.36 9.32
CA VAL A 149 -18.28 16.06 9.63
C VAL A 149 -18.94 17.36 10.09
N GLY A 150 -19.92 17.84 9.31
CA GLY A 150 -20.66 19.06 9.57
C GLY A 150 -21.90 18.79 10.43
N ALA A 151 -21.74 18.87 11.75
CA ALA A 151 -22.87 18.75 12.69
C ALA A 151 -23.39 20.12 13.21
N MET A 152 -22.93 21.23 12.60
CA MET A 152 -23.29 22.60 12.96
C MET A 152 -24.04 23.30 11.83
N THR A 153 -24.64 24.46 12.11
CA THR A 153 -25.32 25.25 11.08
C THR A 153 -24.36 25.73 10.00
N ALA A 154 -24.86 25.94 8.78
CA ALA A 154 -24.04 26.38 7.63
C ALA A 154 -23.26 27.67 7.94
N HIS A 155 -23.89 28.63 8.66
CA HIS A 155 -23.24 29.87 9.06
C HIS A 155 -21.98 29.62 9.93
N ASN A 156 -22.06 28.73 10.88
CA ASN A 156 -20.92 28.40 11.75
C ASN A 156 -19.89 27.51 11.03
N ALA A 157 -20.33 26.71 10.08
CA ALA A 157 -19.44 25.82 9.31
C ALA A 157 -18.49 26.60 8.40
N ILE A 158 -18.92 27.74 7.83
CA ILE A 158 -18.12 28.55 6.87
C ILE A 158 -16.78 28.97 7.48
N GLU A 159 -16.72 29.27 8.77
CA GLU A 159 -15.49 29.66 9.46
C GLU A 159 -14.43 28.54 9.53
N HIS A 160 -14.83 27.29 9.26
CA HIS A 160 -13.95 26.11 9.28
C HIS A 160 -13.52 25.65 7.88
N PHE A 161 -14.04 26.28 6.81
CA PHE A 161 -13.69 25.96 5.43
C PHE A 161 -12.53 26.82 4.93
N HIS A 162 -11.36 26.68 5.53
CA HIS A 162 -10.17 27.39 5.10
C HIS A 162 -9.29 26.58 4.16
N ASP A 163 -9.50 25.25 4.09
CA ASP A 163 -8.69 24.34 3.33
C ASP A 163 -9.36 24.00 1.98
N GLN A 164 -8.53 23.70 0.98
CA GLN A 164 -8.98 23.11 -0.29
C GLN A 164 -9.09 21.60 -0.15
N GLU A 165 -9.81 20.95 -1.05
CA GLU A 165 -9.95 19.48 -1.12
C GLU A 165 -10.62 18.85 0.12
N VAL A 166 -11.60 19.53 0.68
CA VAL A 166 -12.37 19.04 1.84
C VAL A 166 -13.61 18.28 1.36
N LEU A 167 -13.79 17.05 1.83
CA LEU A 167 -15.05 16.32 1.77
C LEU A 167 -15.84 16.62 3.05
N LEU A 168 -16.95 17.34 2.89
CA LEU A 168 -17.87 17.59 3.98
C LEU A 168 -18.98 16.53 4.01
N VAL A 169 -19.12 15.83 5.13
CA VAL A 169 -20.20 14.89 5.40
C VAL A 169 -21.23 15.57 6.30
N VAL A 170 -22.46 15.66 5.83
CA VAL A 170 -23.57 16.26 6.59
C VAL A 170 -24.73 15.28 6.72
N PRO A 171 -25.58 15.40 7.77
CA PRO A 171 -26.82 14.63 7.86
C PRO A 171 -27.72 14.90 6.66
N GLY A 172 -28.41 13.86 6.17
CA GLY A 172 -29.28 13.95 4.98
C GLY A 172 -30.63 14.64 5.22
N ASP A 173 -30.94 15.01 6.46
CA ASP A 173 -32.15 15.73 6.88
C ASP A 173 -31.95 17.24 7.05
N ARG A 174 -30.82 17.75 6.54
CA ARG A 174 -30.50 19.19 6.61
C ARG A 174 -30.88 19.89 5.32
N ASP A 175 -31.73 20.89 5.44
CA ASP A 175 -32.23 21.72 4.33
C ASP A 175 -31.53 23.10 4.23
N ASP A 176 -30.57 23.41 5.11
CA ASP A 176 -29.85 24.71 5.24
C ASP A 176 -28.45 24.73 4.53
#